data_193e4ad251f0076b91bef40854907711
#
_entry.id   193e4ad251f0076b91bef40854907711
#
_cell.length_a   1.000
_cell.length_b   1.000
_cell.length_c   1.000
_cell.angle_alpha   90.00
_cell.angle_beta   90.00
_cell.angle_gamma   90.00
#
_symmetry.space_group_name_H-M   'P 1'
#
loop_
_entity.id
_entity.type
_entity.pdbx_description
1 polymer ?
#
loop_
_entity_poly.entity_id
_entity_poly.type
_entity_poly.pdbx_seq_one_letter_code
_entity_poly.pdbx_strand_id
1 'polypeptide(L)'
;GRYDVDAIHMDDYFYPYPAAGMPFPDDNSFRKYGLRKGYSEAQRNDWRRENVNTLIRELKRTILLTKPWVRFGISPFGIYRNKKSTADGSGSNTNGLQNYDDLYADITYWVQQGWIDYNIPQIYWEIGHPAADYITLIKWWDKNANGGHLYIGQDVARTMKADQLTRKMRYERALPHVSGNCFWPANEILWNNKGVADSLKRNYHRYPALIPAYTHMHNRPPKDVSKLKTEWTPKGFLLHWQAEQSPTNPELASYFVVYRFNDKEPIDTSDPSKIVAITRETGYLMPYEKGKVKYRYVVTAVDRFHNESEGKTKKVKL
;
A
#
# COMPACT_ATOMS: atom_id res chain seq x y z
N GLY A 1 1.39 -18.05 10.71
CA GLY A 1 1.04 -19.39 10.18
C GLY A 1 -0.46 -19.69 10.16
N ARG A 2 -1.24 -19.33 11.21
CA ARG A 2 -2.65 -19.77 11.36
C ARG A 2 -3.65 -19.12 10.41
N TYR A 3 -3.45 -17.85 10.08
CA TYR A 3 -4.42 -17.05 9.33
C TYR A 3 -3.95 -16.79 7.90
N ASP A 4 -4.90 -16.74 6.97
CA ASP A 4 -4.63 -16.34 5.60
C ASP A 4 -4.68 -14.81 5.51
N VAL A 5 -3.56 -14.19 5.89
CA VAL A 5 -3.39 -12.73 5.85
C VAL A 5 -2.52 -12.33 4.65
N ASP A 6 -2.76 -11.15 4.11
CA ASP A 6 -2.02 -10.61 2.96
C ASP A 6 -0.82 -9.77 3.40
N ALA A 7 -0.84 -9.24 4.62
CA ALA A 7 0.25 -8.44 5.15
C ALA A 7 0.34 -8.49 6.69
N ILE A 8 1.52 -8.19 7.20
CA ILE A 8 1.79 -7.81 8.59
C ILE A 8 2.12 -6.32 8.59
N HIS A 9 1.54 -5.58 9.51
CA HIS A 9 1.72 -4.15 9.61
C HIS A 9 2.13 -3.73 11.01
N MET A 10 3.07 -2.78 11.12
CA MET A 10 3.49 -2.15 12.38
C MET A 10 3.25 -0.65 12.32
N ASP A 11 2.94 -0.09 13.48
CA ASP A 11 2.84 1.35 13.72
C ASP A 11 4.24 1.95 14.04
N ASP A 12 4.31 3.22 14.44
CA ASP A 12 5.54 4.01 14.65
C ASP A 12 6.20 3.84 16.03
N TYR A 13 5.79 2.86 16.82
CA TYR A 13 6.30 2.63 18.18
C TYR A 13 7.61 1.83 18.19
N PHE A 14 8.72 2.48 17.82
CA PHE A 14 10.09 1.91 17.87
C PHE A 14 10.76 2.20 19.21
N TYR A 15 11.29 3.40 19.39
CA TYR A 15 11.61 3.97 20.69
C TYR A 15 10.46 4.88 21.13
N PRO A 16 10.22 5.06 22.45
CA PRO A 16 9.17 5.95 22.93
C PRO A 16 9.45 7.40 22.49
N TYR A 17 8.40 8.16 22.33
CA TYR A 17 8.52 9.59 22.04
C TYR A 17 9.33 10.29 23.13
N PRO A 18 10.29 11.13 22.77
CA PRO A 18 11.11 11.84 23.74
C PRO A 18 10.27 12.69 24.69
N ALA A 19 10.51 12.56 25.99
CA ALA A 19 9.94 13.42 27.01
C ALA A 19 10.99 14.40 27.48
N ALA A 20 10.62 15.67 27.60
CA ALA A 20 11.55 16.72 28.04
C ALA A 20 12.16 16.41 29.41
N GLY A 21 13.47 16.46 29.52
CA GLY A 21 14.23 16.17 30.75
C GLY A 21 14.26 14.68 31.18
N MET A 22 13.70 13.78 30.38
CA MET A 22 13.64 12.34 30.67
C MET A 22 14.33 11.55 29.56
N PRO A 23 15.65 11.34 29.60
CA PRO A 23 16.34 10.51 28.63
C PRO A 23 15.86 9.05 28.75
N PHE A 24 15.84 8.33 27.62
CA PHE A 24 15.47 6.92 27.61
C PHE A 24 16.47 6.11 28.45
N PRO A 25 16.00 5.30 29.44
CA PRO A 25 16.87 4.71 30.47
C PRO A 25 17.56 3.41 29.98
N ASP A 26 18.38 3.49 28.95
CA ASP A 26 19.08 2.34 28.37
C ASP A 26 20.59 2.23 28.72
N ASP A 27 21.08 2.97 29.70
CA ASP A 27 22.48 2.99 30.09
C ASP A 27 23.06 1.60 30.40
N ASN A 28 22.30 0.79 31.15
CA ASN A 28 22.74 -0.55 31.52
C ASN A 28 22.77 -1.47 30.27
N SER A 29 21.78 -1.34 29.39
CA SER A 29 21.71 -2.11 28.15
C SER A 29 22.85 -1.69 27.20
N PHE A 30 23.09 -0.38 27.07
CA PHE A 30 24.15 0.13 26.22
C PHE A 30 25.54 -0.33 26.73
N ARG A 31 25.83 -0.22 28.03
CA ARG A 31 27.08 -0.73 28.62
C ARG A 31 27.25 -2.24 28.39
N LYS A 32 26.19 -3.01 28.55
CA LYS A 32 26.24 -4.46 28.40
C LYS A 32 26.37 -4.92 26.95
N TYR A 33 25.68 -4.28 26.01
CA TYR A 33 25.56 -4.73 24.62
C TYR A 33 26.21 -3.78 23.60
N GLY A 34 26.07 -2.45 23.78
CA GLY A 34 26.56 -1.46 22.84
C GLY A 34 28.11 -1.37 22.87
N LEU A 35 28.66 -1.16 24.04
CA LEU A 35 30.14 -1.09 24.21
C LEU A 35 30.80 -2.39 23.77
N ARG A 36 30.21 -3.56 24.07
CA ARG A 36 30.77 -4.86 23.66
C ARG A 36 30.75 -5.07 22.14
N LYS A 37 29.85 -4.39 21.43
CA LYS A 37 29.81 -4.39 19.95
C LYS A 37 30.70 -3.32 19.32
N GLY A 38 31.47 -2.56 20.13
CA GLY A 38 32.42 -1.55 19.68
C GLY A 38 31.84 -0.15 19.51
N TYR A 39 30.58 0.11 19.90
CA TYR A 39 30.01 1.47 19.86
C TYR A 39 30.59 2.31 21.01
N SER A 40 30.98 3.55 20.73
CA SER A 40 31.31 4.56 21.74
C SER A 40 30.07 5.23 22.31
N GLU A 41 30.19 5.98 23.40
CA GLU A 41 29.08 6.79 23.94
C GLU A 41 28.52 7.79 22.91
N ALA A 42 29.39 8.38 22.08
CA ALA A 42 28.98 9.28 21.00
C ALA A 42 28.15 8.56 19.90
N GLN A 43 28.29 7.25 19.79
CA GLN A 43 27.60 6.41 18.81
C GLN A 43 26.34 5.70 19.39
N ARG A 44 25.90 6.09 20.59
CA ARG A 44 24.72 5.48 21.24
C ARG A 44 23.46 5.52 20.36
N ASN A 45 23.23 6.61 19.66
CA ASN A 45 22.10 6.74 18.74
C ASN A 45 22.21 5.79 17.53
N ASP A 46 23.42 5.53 17.05
CA ASP A 46 23.65 4.55 15.98
C ASP A 46 23.37 3.13 16.48
N TRP A 47 23.78 2.80 17.71
CA TRP A 47 23.45 1.54 18.36
C TRP A 47 21.94 1.35 18.53
N ARG A 48 21.20 2.40 18.92
CA ARG A 48 19.73 2.35 19.02
C ARG A 48 19.10 2.07 17.64
N ARG A 49 19.54 2.76 16.58
CA ARG A 49 19.07 2.51 15.21
C ARG A 49 19.38 1.08 14.76
N GLU A 50 20.58 0.59 15.05
CA GLU A 50 20.94 -0.79 14.69
C GLU A 50 20.11 -1.84 15.44
N ASN A 51 19.68 -1.57 16.67
CA ASN A 51 18.75 -2.46 17.37
C ASN A 51 17.39 -2.51 16.65
N VAL A 52 16.86 -1.35 16.22
CA VAL A 52 15.60 -1.30 15.45
C VAL A 52 15.79 -1.94 14.07
N ASN A 53 16.88 -1.65 13.37
CA ASN A 53 17.22 -2.27 12.09
C ASN A 53 17.24 -3.80 12.20
N THR A 54 17.86 -4.31 13.26
CA THR A 54 17.91 -5.75 13.53
C THR A 54 16.52 -6.33 13.74
N LEU A 55 15.66 -5.67 14.51
CA LEU A 55 14.26 -6.09 14.71
C LEU A 55 13.51 -6.18 13.38
N ILE A 56 13.57 -5.13 12.57
CA ILE A 56 12.84 -5.07 11.27
C ILE A 56 13.34 -6.16 10.32
N ARG A 57 14.66 -6.34 10.22
CA ARG A 57 15.27 -7.40 9.40
C ARG A 57 14.82 -8.81 9.83
N GLU A 58 14.84 -9.10 11.12
CA GLU A 58 14.46 -10.41 11.65
C GLU A 58 12.94 -10.66 11.51
N LEU A 59 12.10 -9.63 11.64
CA LEU A 59 10.66 -9.73 11.36
C LEU A 59 10.42 -10.07 9.88
N LYS A 60 11.05 -9.34 8.95
CA LYS A 60 10.95 -9.65 7.51
C LYS A 60 11.38 -11.07 7.22
N ARG A 61 12.53 -11.48 7.74
CA ARG A 61 13.02 -12.85 7.58
C ARG A 61 12.03 -13.90 8.09
N THR A 62 11.46 -13.68 9.26
CA THR A 62 10.48 -14.59 9.87
C THR A 62 9.20 -14.70 9.03
N ILE A 63 8.72 -13.57 8.49
CA ILE A 63 7.57 -13.52 7.60
C ILE A 63 7.85 -14.34 6.34
N LEU A 64 8.97 -14.09 5.68
CA LEU A 64 9.36 -14.81 4.44
C LEU A 64 9.49 -16.32 4.64
N LEU A 65 10.06 -16.75 5.77
CA LEU A 65 10.18 -18.18 6.11
C LEU A 65 8.83 -18.83 6.44
N THR A 66 7.84 -18.04 6.84
CA THR A 66 6.51 -18.56 7.22
C THR A 66 5.56 -18.60 6.04
N LYS A 67 5.46 -17.48 5.29
CA LYS A 67 4.62 -17.31 4.09
C LYS A 67 5.28 -16.26 3.19
N PRO A 68 5.98 -16.67 2.12
CA PRO A 68 6.81 -15.77 1.31
C PRO A 68 6.02 -14.68 0.56
N TRP A 69 4.71 -14.83 0.40
CA TRP A 69 3.83 -13.84 -0.24
C TRP A 69 3.27 -12.80 0.71
N VAL A 70 3.43 -12.98 2.05
CA VAL A 70 2.93 -12.02 3.04
C VAL A 70 3.84 -10.81 3.08
N ARG A 71 3.24 -9.65 2.86
CA ARG A 71 3.95 -8.36 2.86
C ARG A 71 4.21 -7.87 4.27
N PHE A 72 5.26 -7.08 4.42
CA PHE A 72 5.56 -6.39 5.66
C PHE A 72 5.60 -4.89 5.42
N GLY A 73 4.79 -4.14 6.16
CA GLY A 73 4.70 -2.69 6.05
C GLY A 73 4.71 -1.97 7.37
N ILE A 74 4.99 -0.68 7.31
CA ILE A 74 5.13 0.19 8.47
C ILE A 74 4.41 1.52 8.22
N SER A 75 3.72 2.03 9.26
CA SER A 75 3.21 3.40 9.33
C SER A 75 4.12 4.24 10.25
N PRO A 76 5.24 4.77 9.76
CA PRO A 76 6.13 5.57 10.57
C PRO A 76 5.55 6.97 10.82
N PHE A 77 6.12 7.69 11.77
CA PHE A 77 5.85 9.11 11.95
C PHE A 77 6.05 9.90 10.64
N GLY A 78 5.30 10.97 10.42
CA GLY A 78 5.25 11.66 9.12
C GLY A 78 6.54 12.35 8.68
N ILE A 79 7.43 12.72 9.60
CA ILE A 79 8.72 13.37 9.31
C ILE A 79 9.84 12.35 9.45
N TYR A 80 10.57 12.08 8.37
CA TYR A 80 11.79 11.25 8.44
C TYR A 80 12.91 11.99 9.14
N ARG A 81 13.35 13.11 8.56
CA ARG A 81 14.32 14.07 9.17
C ARG A 81 13.98 15.48 8.73
N ASN A 82 14.18 16.44 9.62
CA ASN A 82 14.11 17.86 9.28
C ASN A 82 15.34 18.27 8.47
N LYS A 83 15.19 19.21 7.54
CA LYS A 83 16.29 19.73 6.72
C LYS A 83 17.47 20.23 7.57
N LYS A 84 17.19 20.90 8.69
CA LYS A 84 18.21 21.41 9.61
C LYS A 84 18.99 20.32 10.35
N SER A 85 18.47 19.08 10.42
CA SER A 85 19.10 17.94 11.08
C SER A 85 20.03 17.15 10.16
N THR A 86 20.07 17.49 8.87
CA THR A 86 20.90 16.82 7.86
C THR A 86 22.01 17.76 7.39
N ALA A 87 23.25 17.28 7.36
CA ALA A 87 24.40 18.10 6.95
C ALA A 87 24.31 18.54 5.47
N ASP A 88 23.72 17.69 4.62
CA ASP A 88 23.52 17.92 3.18
C ASP A 88 22.18 18.61 2.85
N GLY A 89 21.35 18.89 3.84
CA GLY A 89 20.03 19.48 3.66
C GLY A 89 19.01 18.56 2.97
N SER A 90 19.22 17.24 2.96
CA SER A 90 18.34 16.25 2.30
C SER A 90 17.03 16.01 3.02
N GLY A 91 16.90 16.42 4.29
CA GLY A 91 15.65 16.33 5.04
C GLY A 91 14.53 17.22 4.52
N SER A 92 13.31 16.98 4.98
CA SER A 92 12.15 17.82 4.63
C SER A 92 12.22 19.21 5.29
N ASN A 93 11.67 20.23 4.65
CA ASN A 93 11.58 21.57 5.23
C ASN A 93 10.50 21.63 6.31
N THR A 94 10.78 20.99 7.43
CA THR A 94 9.89 20.79 8.57
C THR A 94 10.59 21.09 9.87
N ASN A 95 9.82 21.18 10.97
CA ASN A 95 10.33 21.40 12.31
C ASN A 95 9.49 20.61 13.33
N GLY A 96 9.78 19.33 13.50
CA GLY A 96 9.04 18.45 14.42
C GLY A 96 9.85 17.22 14.80
N LEU A 97 9.19 16.31 15.53
CA LEU A 97 9.72 14.99 15.85
C LEU A 97 10.14 14.25 14.58
N GLN A 98 11.20 13.47 14.64
CA GLN A 98 11.83 12.82 13.49
C GLN A 98 11.94 11.30 13.72
N ASN A 99 11.70 10.52 12.68
CA ASN A 99 11.91 9.07 12.76
C ASN A 99 13.37 8.71 13.06
N TYR A 100 14.29 9.24 12.27
CA TYR A 100 15.70 8.86 12.31
C TYR A 100 16.42 9.31 13.58
N ASP A 101 16.22 10.56 13.97
CA ASP A 101 16.99 11.17 15.07
C ASP A 101 16.33 10.94 16.44
N ASP A 102 14.99 10.93 16.50
CA ASP A 102 14.25 10.89 17.77
C ASP A 102 13.68 9.51 18.09
N LEU A 103 13.25 8.75 17.06
CA LEU A 103 12.65 7.42 17.20
C LEU A 103 13.60 6.29 16.79
N TYR A 104 14.81 6.65 16.32
CA TYR A 104 15.85 5.71 15.86
C TYR A 104 15.37 4.75 14.78
N ALA A 105 14.46 5.21 13.92
CA ALA A 105 13.83 4.45 12.85
C ALA A 105 14.32 4.92 11.48
N ASP A 106 15.06 4.07 10.78
CA ASP A 106 15.66 4.36 9.47
C ASP A 106 14.82 3.78 8.33
N ILE A 107 13.64 4.37 8.11
CA ILE A 107 12.64 3.87 7.15
C ILE A 107 13.21 3.78 5.73
N THR A 108 13.94 4.81 5.30
CA THR A 108 14.50 4.86 3.94
C THR A 108 15.50 3.74 3.70
N TYR A 109 16.32 3.44 4.71
CA TYR A 109 17.24 2.30 4.69
C TYR A 109 16.49 0.96 4.61
N TRP A 110 15.41 0.79 5.39
CA TRP A 110 14.63 -0.46 5.36
C TRP A 110 13.98 -0.72 3.99
N VAL A 111 13.49 0.33 3.33
CA VAL A 111 12.99 0.23 1.96
C VAL A 111 14.10 -0.15 0.99
N GLN A 112 15.25 0.52 1.05
CA GLN A 112 16.42 0.24 0.19
C GLN A 112 16.95 -1.19 0.35
N GLN A 113 16.89 -1.74 1.58
CA GLN A 113 17.29 -3.11 1.86
C GLN A 113 16.22 -4.16 1.54
N GLY A 114 15.01 -3.73 1.12
CA GLY A 114 13.88 -4.62 0.88
C GLY A 114 13.35 -5.30 2.16
N TRP A 115 13.57 -4.69 3.33
CA TRP A 115 13.09 -5.23 4.60
C TRP A 115 11.63 -4.89 4.87
N ILE A 116 11.10 -3.86 4.23
CA ILE A 116 9.67 -3.55 4.20
C ILE A 116 9.19 -3.47 2.75
N ASP A 117 7.97 -3.94 2.50
CA ASP A 117 7.36 -3.99 1.17
C ASP A 117 6.54 -2.75 0.86
N TYR A 118 6.04 -2.08 1.89
CA TYR A 118 5.32 -0.82 1.76
C TYR A 118 5.49 0.08 2.98
N ASN A 119 5.36 1.38 2.74
CA ASN A 119 5.53 2.43 3.72
C ASN A 119 4.30 3.35 3.73
N ILE A 120 3.78 3.68 4.93
CA ILE A 120 2.60 4.54 5.12
C ILE A 120 2.92 5.66 6.12
N PRO A 121 3.73 6.67 5.76
CA PRO A 121 4.04 7.76 6.68
C PRO A 121 2.77 8.50 7.13
N GLN A 122 2.66 8.75 8.42
CA GLN A 122 1.51 9.39 9.07
C GLN A 122 1.55 10.91 8.86
N ILE A 123 1.11 11.39 7.69
CA ILE A 123 1.11 12.82 7.35
C ILE A 123 -0.22 13.44 7.77
N TYR A 124 -0.42 13.58 9.08
CA TYR A 124 -1.70 13.95 9.69
C TYR A 124 -1.96 15.46 9.77
N TRP A 125 -1.06 16.28 9.23
CA TRP A 125 -1.20 17.74 9.25
C TRP A 125 -1.99 18.26 8.05
N GLU A 126 -2.42 19.53 8.19
CA GLU A 126 -3.09 20.26 7.12
C GLU A 126 -2.08 20.79 6.09
N ILE A 127 -2.57 21.09 4.90
CA ILE A 127 -1.83 21.89 3.91
C ILE A 127 -1.65 23.29 4.51
N GLY A 128 -0.41 23.76 4.52
CA GLY A 128 -0.02 25.06 5.11
C GLY A 128 0.32 24.99 6.59
N HIS A 129 0.42 23.80 7.21
CA HIS A 129 0.84 23.69 8.61
C HIS A 129 2.28 24.19 8.78
N PRO A 130 2.56 25.16 9.69
CA PRO A 130 3.84 25.88 9.72
C PRO A 130 5.06 24.99 10.02
N ALA A 131 4.89 23.93 10.82
CA ALA A 131 5.98 23.05 11.21
C ALA A 131 6.07 21.77 10.38
N ALA A 132 4.97 21.36 9.73
CA ALA A 132 4.88 20.06 9.04
C ALA A 132 3.84 20.13 7.90
N ASP A 133 4.09 21.01 6.92
CA ASP A 133 3.18 21.18 5.79
C ASP A 133 3.00 19.88 5.02
N TYR A 134 1.74 19.51 4.80
CA TYR A 134 1.35 18.29 4.10
C TYR A 134 2.00 18.14 2.71
N ILE A 135 1.97 19.23 1.90
CA ILE A 135 2.52 19.18 0.54
C ILE A 135 4.05 18.99 0.56
N THR A 136 4.71 19.65 1.48
CA THR A 136 6.16 19.50 1.70
C THR A 136 6.50 18.03 2.01
N LEU A 137 5.74 17.41 2.90
CA LEU A 137 5.99 16.04 3.35
C LEU A 137 5.69 15.01 2.26
N ILE A 138 4.54 15.10 1.57
CA ILE A 138 4.22 14.10 0.52
C ILE A 138 5.21 14.16 -0.64
N LYS A 139 5.68 15.36 -1.02
CA LYS A 139 6.73 15.53 -2.05
C LYS A 139 8.07 14.96 -1.60
N TRP A 140 8.41 15.12 -0.32
CA TRP A 140 9.64 14.55 0.22
C TRP A 140 9.59 13.03 0.21
N TRP A 141 8.50 12.43 0.68
CA TRP A 141 8.32 10.99 0.67
C TRP A 141 8.24 10.40 -0.75
N ASP A 142 7.57 11.06 -1.68
CA ASP A 142 7.53 10.67 -3.09
C ASP A 142 8.93 10.59 -3.69
N LYS A 143 9.73 11.64 -3.51
CA LYS A 143 11.12 11.70 -3.97
C LYS A 143 12.00 10.59 -3.35
N ASN A 144 11.69 10.17 -2.14
CA ASN A 144 12.48 9.21 -1.36
C ASN A 144 11.77 7.84 -1.22
N ALA A 145 10.85 7.50 -2.12
CA ALA A 145 10.14 6.23 -2.10
C ALA A 145 11.05 5.01 -2.36
N ASN A 146 12.22 5.21 -2.98
CA ASN A 146 13.28 4.21 -3.18
C ASN A 146 12.80 2.88 -3.81
N GLY A 147 11.75 2.94 -4.67
CA GLY A 147 11.17 1.77 -5.32
C GLY A 147 10.20 0.95 -4.44
N GLY A 148 10.02 1.32 -3.18
CA GLY A 148 8.99 0.73 -2.31
C GLY A 148 7.60 1.32 -2.57
N HIS A 149 6.55 0.55 -2.26
CA HIS A 149 5.18 1.07 -2.34
C HIS A 149 4.94 2.11 -1.25
N LEU A 150 4.60 3.32 -1.67
CA LEU A 150 4.31 4.44 -0.78
C LEU A 150 2.80 4.72 -0.75
N TYR A 151 2.22 4.68 0.44
CA TYR A 151 0.85 5.13 0.70
C TYR A 151 0.89 6.30 1.67
N ILE A 152 -0.04 7.24 1.56
CA ILE A 152 -0.06 8.40 2.44
C ILE A 152 -1.06 8.19 3.56
N GLY A 153 -0.57 8.19 4.79
CA GLY A 153 -1.40 8.20 5.99
C GLY A 153 -2.06 9.57 6.20
N GLN A 154 -3.39 9.61 6.21
CA GLN A 154 -4.15 10.85 6.39
C GLN A 154 -5.02 10.79 7.64
N ASP A 155 -5.01 11.87 8.44
CA ASP A 155 -6.01 12.11 9.48
C ASP A 155 -7.29 12.68 8.83
N VAL A 156 -8.35 11.88 8.85
CA VAL A 156 -9.63 12.19 8.23
C VAL A 156 -10.31 13.37 8.95
N ALA A 157 -10.34 13.35 10.28
CA ALA A 157 -11.01 14.37 11.07
C ALA A 157 -10.40 15.75 10.81
N ARG A 158 -9.07 15.86 10.85
CA ARG A 158 -8.34 17.10 10.54
C ARG A 158 -8.54 17.53 9.10
N THR A 159 -8.43 16.58 8.16
CA THR A 159 -8.61 16.84 6.72
C THR A 159 -10.00 17.41 6.42
N MET A 160 -11.05 16.82 7.00
CA MET A 160 -12.43 17.26 6.81
C MET A 160 -12.75 18.56 7.59
N LYS A 161 -12.11 18.76 8.75
CA LYS A 161 -12.23 20.01 9.50
C LYS A 161 -11.67 21.20 8.70
N ALA A 162 -10.53 20.99 8.03
CA ALA A 162 -9.86 22.00 7.22
C ALA A 162 -10.42 22.14 5.80
N ASP A 163 -11.41 21.32 5.42
CA ASP A 163 -11.97 21.25 4.05
C ASP A 163 -10.88 21.01 2.96
N GLN A 164 -9.95 20.11 3.22
CA GLN A 164 -8.80 19.93 2.35
C GLN A 164 -8.77 18.56 1.60
N LEU A 165 -9.81 17.73 1.72
CA LEU A 165 -9.83 16.40 1.10
C LEU A 165 -9.54 16.47 -0.40
N THR A 166 -10.26 17.32 -1.15
CA THR A 166 -10.09 17.46 -2.59
C THR A 166 -8.68 17.89 -2.98
N ARG A 167 -8.10 18.84 -2.24
CA ARG A 167 -6.75 19.33 -2.52
C ARG A 167 -5.70 18.26 -2.25
N LYS A 168 -5.80 17.55 -1.11
CA LYS A 168 -4.89 16.45 -0.74
C LYS A 168 -4.92 15.35 -1.79
N MET A 169 -6.11 14.82 -2.12
CA MET A 169 -6.28 13.76 -3.12
C MET A 169 -5.74 14.14 -4.50
N ARG A 170 -5.90 15.41 -4.91
CA ARG A 170 -5.36 15.91 -6.17
C ARG A 170 -3.84 15.94 -6.18
N TYR A 171 -3.23 16.42 -5.09
CA TYR A 171 -1.76 16.46 -4.98
C TYR A 171 -1.15 15.06 -4.99
N GLU A 172 -1.71 14.13 -4.23
CA GLU A 172 -1.22 12.76 -4.17
C GLU A 172 -1.28 12.05 -5.52
N ARG A 173 -2.39 12.19 -6.24
CA ARG A 173 -2.56 11.59 -7.58
C ARG A 173 -1.62 12.15 -8.64
N ALA A 174 -1.04 13.32 -8.41
CA ALA A 174 -0.05 13.92 -9.28
C ALA A 174 1.38 13.43 -9.00
N LEU A 175 1.60 12.67 -7.92
CA LEU A 175 2.91 12.18 -7.53
C LEU A 175 3.12 10.75 -8.05
N PRO A 176 4.21 10.49 -8.79
CA PRO A 176 4.39 9.24 -9.52
C PRO A 176 4.62 8.00 -8.65
N HIS A 177 5.13 8.17 -7.42
CA HIS A 177 5.45 7.06 -6.53
C HIS A 177 4.42 6.84 -5.43
N VAL A 178 3.39 7.68 -5.33
CA VAL A 178 2.29 7.50 -4.36
C VAL A 178 1.28 6.51 -4.91
N SER A 179 1.19 5.34 -4.28
CA SER A 179 0.31 4.24 -4.70
C SER A 179 -1.13 4.34 -4.13
N GLY A 180 -1.36 5.19 -3.15
CA GLY A 180 -2.69 5.35 -2.54
C GLY A 180 -2.67 5.97 -1.15
N ASN A 181 -3.76 5.76 -0.41
CA ASN A 181 -4.00 6.37 0.90
C ASN A 181 -4.30 5.34 1.98
N CYS A 182 -3.95 5.69 3.22
CA CYS A 182 -4.45 5.04 4.42
C CYS A 182 -5.13 6.09 5.30
N PHE A 183 -6.44 5.97 5.48
CA PHE A 183 -7.23 6.93 6.24
C PHE A 183 -7.35 6.51 7.71
N TRP A 184 -7.06 7.44 8.62
CA TRP A 184 -7.16 7.26 10.06
C TRP A 184 -7.98 8.39 10.69
N PRO A 185 -8.80 8.11 11.71
CA PRO A 185 -9.26 6.79 12.13
C PRO A 185 -10.42 6.28 11.25
N ALA A 186 -10.58 4.97 11.17
CA ALA A 186 -11.57 4.34 10.30
C ALA A 186 -13.03 4.72 10.64
N ASN A 187 -13.33 5.00 11.90
CA ASN A 187 -14.68 5.40 12.35
C ASN A 187 -15.16 6.70 11.67
N GLU A 188 -14.28 7.63 11.33
CA GLU A 188 -14.63 8.85 10.59
C GLU A 188 -15.23 8.54 9.21
N ILE A 189 -14.70 7.49 8.54
CA ILE A 189 -15.22 7.00 7.26
C ILE A 189 -16.54 6.24 7.48
N LEU A 190 -16.61 5.35 8.49
CA LEU A 190 -17.79 4.54 8.80
C LEU A 190 -19.00 5.42 9.16
N TRP A 191 -18.78 6.49 9.89
CA TRP A 191 -19.82 7.46 10.28
C TRP A 191 -20.10 8.50 9.19
N ASN A 192 -19.37 8.44 8.07
CA ASN A 192 -19.49 9.40 6.98
C ASN A 192 -19.35 10.86 7.45
N ASN A 193 -18.39 11.11 8.36
CA ASN A 193 -18.20 12.43 8.95
C ASN A 193 -18.01 13.50 7.87
N LYS A 194 -18.85 14.55 7.91
CA LYS A 194 -18.91 15.62 6.88
C LYS A 194 -19.01 15.09 5.43
N GLY A 195 -19.59 13.91 5.21
CA GLY A 195 -19.76 13.33 3.88
C GLY A 195 -18.50 12.77 3.27
N VAL A 196 -17.47 12.43 4.06
CA VAL A 196 -16.18 11.92 3.56
C VAL A 196 -16.34 10.61 2.79
N ALA A 197 -17.10 9.63 3.31
CA ALA A 197 -17.31 8.35 2.63
C ALA A 197 -18.04 8.54 1.30
N ASP A 198 -19.05 9.40 1.25
CA ASP A 198 -19.75 9.78 0.03
C ASP A 198 -18.82 10.43 -1.00
N SER A 199 -17.97 11.36 -0.54
CA SER A 199 -16.98 12.03 -1.39
C SER A 199 -15.97 11.05 -1.98
N LEU A 200 -15.45 10.14 -1.16
CA LEU A 200 -14.55 9.08 -1.62
C LEU A 200 -15.23 8.19 -2.64
N LYS A 201 -16.42 7.67 -2.34
CA LYS A 201 -17.17 6.75 -3.22
C LYS A 201 -17.57 7.38 -4.54
N ARG A 202 -18.03 8.64 -4.55
CA ARG A 202 -18.53 9.31 -5.77
C ARG A 202 -17.41 9.85 -6.65
N ASN A 203 -16.28 10.27 -6.06
CA ASN A 203 -15.24 11.00 -6.78
C ASN A 203 -13.94 10.21 -6.89
N TYR A 204 -13.29 9.90 -5.75
CA TYR A 204 -11.90 9.43 -5.75
C TYR A 204 -11.77 7.91 -5.85
N HIS A 205 -12.69 7.17 -5.27
CA HIS A 205 -12.74 5.70 -5.29
C HIS A 205 -13.99 5.20 -6.01
N ARG A 206 -14.37 5.89 -7.09
CA ARG A 206 -15.57 5.56 -7.87
C ARG A 206 -15.46 4.20 -8.54
N TYR A 207 -14.28 3.82 -8.95
CA TYR A 207 -13.97 2.57 -9.61
C TYR A 207 -13.11 1.69 -8.70
N PRO A 208 -13.20 0.37 -8.83
CA PRO A 208 -12.29 -0.55 -8.14
C PRO A 208 -10.83 -0.23 -8.51
N ALA A 209 -9.92 -0.48 -7.58
CA ALA A 209 -8.49 -0.43 -7.85
C ALA A 209 -7.88 -1.79 -7.53
N LEU A 210 -7.00 -2.27 -8.39
CA LEU A 210 -6.18 -3.43 -8.09
C LEU A 210 -5.05 -3.01 -7.15
N ILE A 211 -4.63 -3.94 -6.31
CA ILE A 211 -3.44 -3.75 -5.48
C ILE A 211 -2.23 -3.76 -6.41
N PRO A 212 -1.29 -2.80 -6.28
CA PRO A 212 -0.08 -2.79 -7.11
C PRO A 212 0.73 -4.08 -6.98
N ALA A 213 1.27 -4.57 -8.09
CA ALA A 213 2.10 -5.77 -8.10
C ALA A 213 3.39 -5.60 -7.30
N TYR A 214 3.75 -6.60 -6.51
CA TYR A 214 4.98 -6.63 -5.71
C TYR A 214 6.10 -7.32 -6.49
N THR A 215 6.51 -6.70 -7.59
CA THR A 215 7.46 -7.24 -8.57
C THR A 215 8.84 -7.58 -8.00
N HIS A 216 9.24 -6.94 -6.90
CA HIS A 216 10.48 -7.27 -6.20
C HIS A 216 10.41 -8.61 -5.44
N MET A 217 9.20 -9.08 -5.09
CA MET A 217 9.00 -10.39 -4.47
C MET A 217 8.85 -11.49 -5.54
N HIS A 218 8.07 -11.21 -6.58
CA HIS A 218 7.83 -12.08 -7.73
C HIS A 218 7.32 -11.22 -8.90
N ASN A 219 7.85 -11.44 -10.12
CA ASN A 219 7.55 -10.60 -11.29
C ASN A 219 7.01 -11.38 -12.50
N ARG A 220 6.55 -12.62 -12.28
CA ARG A 220 5.98 -13.44 -13.35
C ARG A 220 4.47 -13.55 -13.13
N PRO A 221 3.64 -13.05 -14.07
CA PRO A 221 2.20 -13.21 -13.95
C PRO A 221 1.80 -14.70 -14.06
N PRO A 222 0.66 -15.07 -13.46
CA PRO A 222 0.12 -16.42 -13.62
C PRO A 222 -0.30 -16.67 -15.07
N LYS A 223 -0.51 -17.94 -15.43
CA LYS A 223 -1.05 -18.29 -16.74
C LYS A 223 -2.44 -17.65 -16.93
N ASP A 224 -2.72 -17.27 -18.17
CA ASP A 224 -4.06 -16.84 -18.57
C ASP A 224 -5.11 -17.90 -18.26
N VAL A 225 -6.33 -17.46 -18.05
CA VAL A 225 -7.50 -18.34 -18.00
C VAL A 225 -7.67 -19.10 -19.31
N SER A 226 -8.23 -20.30 -19.24
CA SER A 226 -8.49 -21.14 -20.39
C SER A 226 -9.99 -21.44 -20.51
N LYS A 227 -10.41 -21.95 -21.68
CA LYS A 227 -11.79 -22.37 -21.97
C LYS A 227 -12.84 -21.30 -21.61
N LEU A 228 -12.56 -20.03 -21.90
CA LEU A 228 -13.48 -18.93 -21.66
C LEU A 228 -14.73 -19.09 -22.55
N LYS A 229 -15.88 -19.40 -21.93
CA LYS A 229 -17.16 -19.72 -22.59
C LYS A 229 -18.31 -18.97 -21.95
N THR A 230 -19.44 -18.98 -22.64
CA THR A 230 -20.69 -18.41 -22.14
C THR A 230 -21.81 -19.46 -22.28
N GLU A 231 -22.70 -19.51 -21.32
CA GLU A 231 -23.87 -20.39 -21.32
C GLU A 231 -25.05 -19.77 -20.57
N TRP A 232 -26.28 -20.19 -20.94
CA TRP A 232 -27.46 -19.87 -20.17
C TRP A 232 -27.61 -20.84 -19.01
N THR A 233 -27.85 -20.31 -17.84
CA THR A 233 -28.12 -21.06 -16.61
C THR A 233 -29.47 -20.63 -16.03
N PRO A 234 -30.05 -21.38 -15.08
CA PRO A 234 -31.25 -20.93 -14.36
C PRO A 234 -31.08 -19.58 -13.64
N LYS A 235 -29.84 -19.17 -13.35
CA LYS A 235 -29.51 -17.90 -12.69
C LYS A 235 -29.27 -16.75 -13.67
N GLY A 236 -29.18 -17.03 -14.99
CA GLY A 236 -28.91 -16.04 -16.03
C GLY A 236 -27.73 -16.41 -16.93
N PHE A 237 -27.23 -15.47 -17.71
CA PHE A 237 -26.18 -15.68 -18.70
C PHE A 237 -24.81 -15.64 -18.04
N LEU A 238 -24.14 -16.78 -17.98
CA LEU A 238 -22.88 -16.99 -17.26
C LEU A 238 -21.70 -16.92 -18.24
N LEU A 239 -20.68 -16.11 -17.89
CA LEU A 239 -19.34 -16.19 -18.42
C LEU A 239 -18.52 -17.06 -17.47
N HIS A 240 -17.88 -18.13 -17.96
CA HIS A 240 -17.08 -19.05 -17.13
C HIS A 240 -15.79 -19.45 -17.81
N TRP A 241 -14.82 -19.87 -17.00
CA TRP A 241 -13.47 -20.21 -17.45
C TRP A 241 -12.84 -21.31 -16.58
N GLN A 242 -11.67 -21.77 -16.99
CA GLN A 242 -10.81 -22.66 -16.19
C GLN A 242 -9.48 -21.94 -15.93
N ALA A 243 -8.89 -22.18 -14.76
CA ALA A 243 -7.59 -21.70 -14.38
C ALA A 243 -6.91 -22.65 -13.40
N GLU A 244 -5.59 -22.64 -13.37
CA GLU A 244 -4.80 -23.32 -12.34
C GLU A 244 -4.83 -22.46 -11.07
N GLN A 245 -5.36 -23.01 -9.98
CA GLN A 245 -5.44 -22.37 -8.66
C GLN A 245 -4.87 -23.27 -7.58
N SER A 246 -4.25 -22.69 -6.56
CA SER A 246 -3.82 -23.43 -5.37
C SER A 246 -3.81 -22.50 -4.16
N PRO A 247 -4.28 -22.95 -3.00
CA PRO A 247 -4.20 -22.17 -1.76
C PRO A 247 -2.76 -22.06 -1.22
N THR A 248 -1.87 -22.94 -1.66
CA THR A 248 -0.48 -23.05 -1.14
C THR A 248 0.59 -22.59 -2.12
N ASN A 249 0.28 -22.51 -3.43
CA ASN A 249 1.20 -21.98 -4.43
C ASN A 249 0.85 -20.52 -4.75
N PRO A 250 1.64 -19.55 -4.29
CA PRO A 250 1.35 -18.13 -4.47
C PRO A 250 1.49 -17.62 -5.90
N GLU A 251 2.12 -18.39 -6.79
CA GLU A 251 2.35 -18.03 -8.20
C GLU A 251 1.17 -18.39 -9.11
N LEU A 252 0.22 -19.20 -8.62
CA LEU A 252 -0.99 -19.53 -9.35
C LEU A 252 -2.09 -18.51 -9.10
N ALA A 253 -3.14 -18.54 -9.93
CA ALA A 253 -4.25 -17.61 -9.81
C ALA A 253 -4.89 -17.66 -8.41
N SER A 254 -4.94 -16.52 -7.75
CA SER A 254 -5.58 -16.32 -6.44
C SER A 254 -6.98 -15.72 -6.61
N TYR A 255 -7.15 -14.87 -7.61
CA TYR A 255 -8.42 -14.26 -7.98
C TYR A 255 -8.41 -13.86 -9.45
N PHE A 256 -9.56 -13.42 -9.96
CA PHE A 256 -9.75 -13.01 -11.35
C PHE A 256 -10.33 -11.61 -11.41
N VAL A 257 -9.98 -10.90 -12.48
CA VAL A 257 -10.60 -9.61 -12.82
C VAL A 257 -11.35 -9.75 -14.11
N VAL A 258 -12.59 -9.30 -14.11
CA VAL A 258 -13.45 -9.30 -15.30
C VAL A 258 -13.62 -7.86 -15.76
N TYR A 259 -13.19 -7.59 -16.98
CA TYR A 259 -13.33 -6.29 -17.64
C TYR A 259 -14.42 -6.37 -18.71
N ARG A 260 -15.11 -5.25 -18.93
CA ARG A 260 -16.11 -5.11 -19.99
C ARG A 260 -15.82 -3.89 -20.86
N PHE A 261 -15.67 -4.13 -22.15
CA PHE A 261 -15.45 -3.12 -23.17
C PHE A 261 -16.59 -3.14 -24.19
N ASN A 262 -16.95 -2.00 -24.80
CA ASN A 262 -17.82 -1.98 -25.97
C ASN A 262 -17.15 -2.71 -27.14
N ASP A 263 -17.93 -3.20 -28.11
CA ASP A 263 -17.45 -4.11 -29.18
C ASP A 263 -16.24 -3.55 -29.98
N LYS A 264 -16.21 -2.25 -30.22
CA LYS A 264 -15.15 -1.57 -31.02
C LYS A 264 -14.14 -0.78 -30.18
N GLU A 265 -14.34 -0.69 -28.87
CA GLU A 265 -13.47 0.06 -27.98
C GLU A 265 -12.11 -0.63 -27.86
N PRO A 266 -10.97 0.07 -27.85
CA PRO A 266 -9.68 -0.52 -27.54
C PRO A 266 -9.71 -1.25 -26.19
N ILE A 267 -9.04 -2.41 -26.11
CA ILE A 267 -8.89 -3.12 -24.83
C ILE A 267 -7.73 -2.46 -24.07
N ASP A 268 -8.04 -1.89 -22.93
CA ASP A 268 -7.08 -1.31 -21.99
C ASP A 268 -7.46 -1.74 -20.56
N THR A 269 -6.78 -2.77 -20.06
CA THR A 269 -6.99 -3.30 -18.70
C THR A 269 -6.42 -2.39 -17.62
N SER A 270 -5.68 -1.35 -17.97
CA SER A 270 -5.24 -0.33 -17.02
C SER A 270 -6.34 0.67 -16.63
N ASP A 271 -7.46 0.71 -17.40
CA ASP A 271 -8.63 1.54 -17.08
C ASP A 271 -9.53 0.86 -16.04
N PRO A 272 -9.53 1.32 -14.77
CA PRO A 272 -10.33 0.71 -13.71
C PRO A 272 -11.84 0.86 -13.93
N SER A 273 -12.28 1.78 -14.79
CA SER A 273 -13.70 1.96 -15.14
C SER A 273 -14.28 0.77 -15.92
N LYS A 274 -13.41 -0.08 -16.46
CA LYS A 274 -13.78 -1.29 -17.21
C LYS A 274 -13.95 -2.51 -16.32
N ILE A 275 -13.49 -2.48 -15.07
CA ILE A 275 -13.66 -3.58 -14.13
C ILE A 275 -15.12 -3.71 -13.74
N VAL A 276 -15.71 -4.86 -14.04
CA VAL A 276 -17.11 -5.20 -13.69
C VAL A 276 -17.18 -6.22 -12.56
N ALA A 277 -16.10 -6.98 -12.32
CA ALA A 277 -16.00 -7.86 -11.17
C ALA A 277 -14.53 -8.16 -10.80
N ILE A 278 -14.30 -8.35 -9.51
CA ILE A 278 -13.10 -8.98 -8.93
C ILE A 278 -13.63 -10.17 -8.14
N THR A 279 -13.20 -11.39 -8.48
CA THR A 279 -13.80 -12.62 -7.93
C THR A 279 -12.77 -13.73 -7.75
N ARG A 280 -12.98 -14.60 -6.77
CA ARG A 280 -12.22 -15.86 -6.62
C ARG A 280 -12.90 -17.04 -7.36
N GLU A 281 -14.13 -16.86 -7.80
CA GLU A 281 -14.87 -17.84 -8.56
C GLU A 281 -14.44 -17.85 -10.03
N THR A 282 -14.59 -18.99 -10.69
CA THR A 282 -14.29 -19.16 -12.12
C THR A 282 -15.50 -18.86 -13.01
N GLY A 283 -16.35 -17.94 -12.58
CA GLY A 283 -17.54 -17.53 -13.29
C GLY A 283 -18.02 -16.13 -12.91
N TYR A 284 -18.68 -15.48 -13.86
CA TYR A 284 -19.30 -14.16 -13.70
C TYR A 284 -20.66 -14.16 -14.37
N LEU A 285 -21.71 -13.86 -13.59
CA LEU A 285 -23.08 -13.74 -14.10
C LEU A 285 -23.23 -12.37 -14.75
N MET A 286 -23.35 -12.35 -16.06
CA MET A 286 -23.45 -11.10 -16.83
C MET A 286 -24.87 -10.52 -16.71
N PRO A 287 -25.01 -9.18 -16.55
CA PRO A 287 -26.32 -8.54 -16.62
C PRO A 287 -26.89 -8.70 -18.03
N TYR A 288 -28.17 -9.09 -18.12
CA TYR A 288 -28.86 -9.27 -19.39
C TYR A 288 -29.48 -7.96 -19.87
N GLU A 289 -29.16 -7.56 -21.09
CA GLU A 289 -29.60 -6.30 -21.70
C GLU A 289 -30.36 -6.54 -23.02
N LYS A 290 -31.38 -7.42 -23.04
CA LYS A 290 -32.26 -7.69 -24.20
C LYS A 290 -31.59 -7.70 -25.60
N GLY A 291 -30.42 -8.36 -25.70
CA GLY A 291 -29.95 -8.96 -26.93
C GLY A 291 -29.50 -8.05 -28.09
N LYS A 292 -29.27 -6.76 -27.87
CA LYS A 292 -28.82 -5.88 -28.95
C LYS A 292 -27.44 -5.27 -28.74
N VAL A 293 -26.91 -5.34 -27.55
CA VAL A 293 -25.61 -4.74 -27.23
C VAL A 293 -24.50 -5.79 -27.35
N LYS A 294 -23.42 -5.44 -28.02
CA LYS A 294 -22.24 -6.30 -28.15
C LYS A 294 -21.12 -5.77 -27.26
N TYR A 295 -20.56 -6.66 -26.45
CA TYR A 295 -19.44 -6.38 -25.57
C TYR A 295 -18.28 -7.32 -25.85
N ARG A 296 -17.09 -6.91 -25.42
CA ARG A 296 -15.93 -7.76 -25.23
C ARG A 296 -15.62 -7.84 -23.76
N TYR A 297 -15.69 -9.04 -23.21
CA TYR A 297 -15.22 -9.32 -21.86
C TYR A 297 -13.79 -9.81 -21.91
N VAL A 298 -12.95 -9.30 -21.03
CA VAL A 298 -11.58 -9.78 -20.81
C VAL A 298 -11.54 -10.35 -19.40
N VAL A 299 -10.99 -11.55 -19.26
CA VAL A 299 -10.80 -12.17 -17.94
C VAL A 299 -9.30 -12.38 -17.75
N THR A 300 -8.75 -11.77 -16.72
CA THR A 300 -7.37 -11.94 -16.30
C THR A 300 -7.29 -12.78 -15.04
N ALA A 301 -6.16 -13.43 -14.82
CA ALA A 301 -5.82 -14.12 -13.59
C ALA A 301 -4.80 -13.29 -12.82
N VAL A 302 -4.94 -13.22 -11.49
CA VAL A 302 -4.03 -12.49 -10.61
C VAL A 302 -3.50 -13.42 -9.52
N ASP A 303 -2.19 -13.42 -9.32
CA ASP A 303 -1.51 -14.23 -8.30
C ASP A 303 -1.53 -13.56 -6.90
N ARG A 304 -0.89 -14.15 -5.90
CA ARG A 304 -0.79 -13.58 -4.54
C ARG A 304 0.19 -12.41 -4.42
N PHE A 305 1.05 -12.20 -5.42
CA PHE A 305 1.93 -11.05 -5.53
C PHE A 305 1.30 -9.91 -6.34
N HIS A 306 0.03 -10.09 -6.73
CA HIS A 306 -0.76 -9.16 -7.55
C HIS A 306 -0.23 -8.94 -8.97
N ASN A 307 0.56 -9.90 -9.50
CA ASN A 307 0.86 -9.92 -10.92
C ASN A 307 -0.39 -10.34 -11.69
N GLU A 308 -0.76 -9.57 -12.70
CA GLU A 308 -1.94 -9.79 -13.53
C GLU A 308 -1.53 -10.36 -14.89
N SER A 309 -2.20 -11.42 -15.34
CA SER A 309 -1.98 -12.00 -16.67
C SER A 309 -2.53 -11.11 -17.79
N GLU A 310 -2.13 -11.37 -19.03
CA GLU A 310 -2.65 -10.61 -20.20
C GLU A 310 -4.16 -10.78 -20.40
N GLY A 311 -4.67 -11.96 -20.05
CA GLY A 311 -6.09 -12.27 -20.08
C GLY A 311 -6.61 -12.84 -21.41
N LYS A 312 -7.81 -13.41 -21.34
CA LYS A 312 -8.55 -13.94 -22.51
C LYS A 312 -9.78 -13.11 -22.79
N THR A 313 -10.03 -12.89 -24.06
CA THR A 313 -11.16 -12.09 -24.55
C THR A 313 -12.28 -12.98 -25.07
N LYS A 314 -13.53 -12.64 -24.74
CA LYS A 314 -14.76 -13.23 -25.28
C LYS A 314 -15.69 -12.13 -25.80
N LYS A 315 -16.09 -12.23 -27.09
CA LYS A 315 -17.19 -11.41 -27.62
C LYS A 315 -18.53 -11.99 -27.16
N VAL A 316 -19.38 -11.14 -26.69
CA VAL A 316 -20.71 -11.50 -26.18
C VAL A 316 -21.74 -10.54 -26.75
N LYS A 317 -22.90 -11.07 -27.09
CA LYS A 317 -24.09 -10.29 -27.46
C LYS A 317 -25.15 -10.51 -26.38
N LEU A 318 -25.51 -9.45 -25.66
CA LEU A 318 -26.47 -9.44 -24.56
C LEU A 318 -27.78 -8.78 -24.96
#